data_cdf33262fdc3238ac7c06d32d1a8ec63
#
_entry.id   cdf33262fdc3238ac7c06d32d1a8ec63
#
_cell.length_a   1.000
_cell.length_b   1.000
_cell.length_c   1.000
_cell.angle_alpha   90.00
_cell.angle_beta   90.00
_cell.angle_gamma   90.00
#
_symmetry.space_group_name_H-M   'P 1'
#
loop_
_entity.id
_entity.type
_entity.pdbx_description
1 polymer ?
#
loop_
_entity_poly.entity_id
_entity_poly.type
_entity_poly.pdbx_seq_one_letter_code
_entity_poly.pdbx_strand_id
1 'polypeptide(L)'
;MRGIVWLAAALALVATTFGAPARAEPAYRIVATTGQVADLARNVAGERAEVTGLLGEGVDPHLYKLTRSDIAALMGADVVLYSGLLLEGKMTDALVRVANAGKPVYAVTEALDEADLLEPEQFAGQYDPHVWMDAGLWAKTVEGLRDRLSEYDPEGAETYAANAEAYLKELAELDGYVRRVIGTIPEAARVMVTAHDAFNYFGRAYGLEVRGIQGISTESQAGLREIEALVGLLVERGVPAVFAETSVSDRNLRALIEGAAARGHRVVLGAKLFSDAMGAPGTYEGTYIGMLDHNATAVALALGGEAPPRGLHGHLAGVERTQ
;
A
#
# COMPACT_ATOMS: atom_id res chain seq x y z
N MET A 1 -8.80 82.12 -38.01
CA MET A 1 -8.09 81.37 -36.98
C MET A 1 -9.01 80.20 -36.58
N ARG A 2 -8.67 78.96 -36.99
CA ARG A 2 -9.49 77.77 -36.81
C ARG A 2 -8.94 76.98 -35.59
N GLY A 3 -9.77 76.85 -34.51
CA GLY A 3 -9.44 76.07 -33.36
C GLY A 3 -9.77 74.60 -33.60
N ILE A 4 -8.78 73.69 -33.43
CA ILE A 4 -8.93 72.24 -33.49
C ILE A 4 -9.21 71.72 -32.07
N VAL A 5 -10.41 71.12 -31.87
CA VAL A 5 -10.79 70.44 -30.62
C VAL A 5 -10.36 69.00 -30.76
N TRP A 6 -9.47 68.51 -29.87
CA TRP A 6 -9.10 67.10 -29.72
C TRP A 6 -10.05 66.44 -28.75
N LEU A 7 -10.85 65.50 -29.26
CA LEU A 7 -11.63 64.56 -28.42
C LEU A 7 -10.72 63.40 -28.03
N ALA A 8 -10.40 63.31 -26.75
CA ALA A 8 -9.73 62.10 -26.18
C ALA A 8 -10.78 61.09 -25.81
N ALA A 9 -10.80 59.97 -26.55
CA ALA A 9 -11.63 58.81 -26.20
C ALA A 9 -10.89 57.95 -25.17
N ALA A 10 -11.38 57.91 -23.94
CA ALA A 10 -10.87 57.03 -22.90
C ALA A 10 -11.46 55.62 -23.09
N LEU A 11 -10.62 54.67 -23.48
CA LEU A 11 -10.97 53.25 -23.57
C LEU A 11 -10.86 52.62 -22.17
N ALA A 12 -12.00 52.36 -21.50
CA ALA A 12 -12.01 51.65 -20.23
C ALA A 12 -11.81 50.15 -20.48
N LEU A 13 -10.64 49.62 -20.13
CA LEU A 13 -10.31 48.19 -20.17
C LEU A 13 -10.96 47.51 -18.94
N VAL A 14 -12.07 46.82 -19.13
CA VAL A 14 -12.68 45.98 -18.09
C VAL A 14 -11.88 44.68 -18.00
N ALA A 15 -10.97 44.60 -17.04
CA ALA A 15 -10.27 43.36 -16.69
C ALA A 15 -11.25 42.43 -15.95
N THR A 16 -11.80 41.46 -16.64
CA THR A 16 -12.53 40.33 -16.00
C THR A 16 -11.50 39.41 -15.34
N THR A 17 -11.32 39.57 -14.04
CA THR A 17 -10.55 38.61 -13.24
C THR A 17 -11.38 37.32 -13.17
N PHE A 18 -11.02 36.30 -13.94
CA PHE A 18 -11.45 34.94 -13.69
C PHE A 18 -10.78 34.51 -12.37
N GLY A 19 -11.50 34.64 -11.26
CA GLY A 19 -11.11 34.01 -10.00
C GLY A 19 -11.08 32.50 -10.22
N ALA A 20 -9.96 31.86 -9.89
CA ALA A 20 -9.94 30.40 -9.78
C ALA A 20 -11.08 29.97 -8.82
N PRO A 21 -11.83 28.90 -9.11
CA PRO A 21 -12.85 28.44 -8.21
C PRO A 21 -12.23 28.20 -6.84
N ALA A 22 -12.80 28.81 -5.80
CA ALA A 22 -12.38 28.55 -4.43
C ALA A 22 -12.59 27.05 -4.18
N ARG A 23 -11.50 26.34 -3.83
CA ARG A 23 -11.61 24.94 -3.41
C ARG A 23 -12.54 24.89 -2.21
N ALA A 24 -13.59 24.09 -2.28
CA ALA A 24 -14.48 23.90 -1.14
C ALA A 24 -13.68 23.35 0.04
N GLU A 25 -13.94 23.86 1.24
CA GLU A 25 -13.34 23.29 2.44
C GLU A 25 -13.85 21.85 2.63
N PRO A 26 -12.98 20.91 3.07
CA PRO A 26 -13.41 19.53 3.32
C PRO A 26 -14.54 19.51 4.36
N ALA A 27 -15.55 18.66 4.14
CA ALA A 27 -16.69 18.58 5.02
C ALA A 27 -16.35 17.94 6.39
N TYR A 28 -15.33 17.06 6.42
CA TYR A 28 -14.89 16.35 7.62
C TYR A 28 -13.45 15.83 7.47
N ARG A 29 -12.90 15.31 8.57
CA ARG A 29 -11.52 14.81 8.66
C ARG A 29 -11.48 13.32 8.91
N ILE A 30 -10.70 12.61 8.09
CA ILE A 30 -10.38 11.20 8.26
C ILE A 30 -8.95 11.08 8.78
N VAL A 31 -8.75 10.27 9.82
CA VAL A 31 -7.42 9.80 10.22
C VAL A 31 -7.33 8.31 9.92
N ALA A 32 -6.33 7.93 9.13
CA ALA A 32 -6.06 6.55 8.75
C ALA A 32 -4.74 6.08 9.38
N THR A 33 -4.65 4.81 9.78
CA THR A 33 -3.44 4.27 10.41
C THR A 33 -2.29 4.12 9.42
N THR A 34 -2.43 3.26 8.42
CA THR A 34 -1.37 2.94 7.44
C THR A 34 -1.48 3.80 6.19
N GLY A 35 -0.40 3.83 5.41
CA GLY A 35 -0.37 4.51 4.12
C GLY A 35 -1.41 3.97 3.15
N GLN A 36 -1.56 2.63 3.09
CA GLN A 36 -2.51 1.94 2.22
C GLN A 36 -3.95 2.35 2.53
N VAL A 37 -4.32 2.39 3.80
CA VAL A 37 -5.66 2.82 4.25
C VAL A 37 -5.86 4.32 3.99
N ALA A 38 -4.83 5.15 4.16
CA ALA A 38 -4.91 6.57 3.86
C ALA A 38 -5.06 6.83 2.36
N ASP A 39 -4.39 6.07 1.50
CA ASP A 39 -4.52 6.17 0.04
C ASP A 39 -5.92 5.74 -0.41
N LEU A 40 -6.41 4.61 0.09
CA LEU A 40 -7.78 4.15 -0.13
C LEU A 40 -8.81 5.23 0.23
N ALA A 41 -8.65 5.84 1.41
CA ALA A 41 -9.53 6.90 1.87
C ALA A 41 -9.49 8.14 0.97
N ARG A 42 -8.31 8.55 0.50
CA ARG A 42 -8.16 9.69 -0.43
C ARG A 42 -8.82 9.40 -1.77
N ASN A 43 -8.66 8.19 -2.30
CA ASN A 43 -9.25 7.80 -3.58
C ASN A 43 -10.79 7.75 -3.51
N VAL A 44 -11.38 7.30 -2.39
CA VAL A 44 -12.84 7.21 -2.25
C VAL A 44 -13.46 8.55 -1.83
N ALA A 45 -12.91 9.20 -0.79
CA ALA A 45 -13.48 10.43 -0.26
C ALA A 45 -13.26 11.65 -1.16
N GLY A 46 -12.16 11.67 -1.94
CA GLY A 46 -11.79 12.79 -2.79
C GLY A 46 -11.66 14.09 -1.97
N GLU A 47 -12.22 15.17 -2.49
CA GLU A 47 -12.18 16.49 -1.84
C GLU A 47 -13.22 16.65 -0.70
N ARG A 48 -14.10 15.65 -0.49
CA ARG A 48 -15.09 15.71 0.60
C ARG A 48 -14.46 15.58 1.99
N ALA A 49 -13.30 14.91 2.10
CA ALA A 49 -12.61 14.75 3.38
C ALA A 49 -11.14 15.16 3.30
N GLU A 50 -10.63 15.73 4.40
CA GLU A 50 -9.20 15.85 4.65
C GLU A 50 -8.67 14.53 5.25
N VAL A 51 -7.75 13.85 4.55
CA VAL A 51 -7.22 12.54 4.98
C VAL A 51 -5.80 12.67 5.49
N THR A 52 -5.59 12.33 6.76
CA THR A 52 -4.27 12.24 7.41
C THR A 52 -3.90 10.79 7.66
N GLY A 53 -2.74 10.35 7.17
CA GLY A 53 -2.13 9.06 7.54
C GLY A 53 -1.24 9.22 8.77
N LEU A 54 -1.32 8.29 9.73
CA LEU A 54 -0.47 8.31 10.92
C LEU A 54 0.91 7.74 10.66
N LEU A 55 0.98 6.61 9.95
CA LEU A 55 2.22 5.91 9.67
C LEU A 55 2.78 6.38 8.33
N GLY A 56 4.05 6.78 8.36
CA GLY A 56 4.79 7.22 7.18
C GLY A 56 5.58 6.10 6.50
N GLU A 57 6.42 6.50 5.55
CA GLU A 57 7.32 5.61 4.84
C GLU A 57 8.21 4.80 5.81
N GLY A 58 8.33 3.50 5.57
CA GLY A 58 9.20 2.60 6.32
C GLY A 58 8.80 2.33 7.76
N VAL A 59 7.61 2.76 8.19
CA VAL A 59 7.11 2.50 9.54
C VAL A 59 6.37 1.18 9.59
N ASP A 60 6.79 0.31 10.50
CA ASP A 60 6.20 -1.00 10.76
C ASP A 60 4.94 -0.87 11.65
N PRO A 61 3.73 -1.19 11.15
CA PRO A 61 2.48 -1.09 11.90
C PRO A 61 2.36 -2.11 13.04
N HIS A 62 2.99 -3.27 12.94
CA HIS A 62 2.95 -4.31 13.98
C HIS A 62 3.62 -3.86 15.28
N LEU A 63 4.69 -3.06 15.16
CA LEU A 63 5.51 -2.61 16.30
C LEU A 63 5.24 -1.19 16.73
N TYR A 64 4.52 -0.41 15.91
CA TYR A 64 4.32 1.01 16.16
C TYR A 64 3.53 1.28 17.43
N LYS A 65 4.07 2.14 18.28
CA LYS A 65 3.41 2.63 19.49
C LYS A 65 3.00 4.08 19.28
N LEU A 66 1.71 4.35 19.42
CA LEU A 66 1.16 5.68 19.26
C LEU A 66 1.82 6.70 20.18
N THR A 67 2.20 7.84 19.61
CA THR A 67 2.65 9.01 20.33
C THR A 67 1.47 9.80 20.89
N ARG A 68 1.74 10.83 21.72
CA ARG A 68 0.69 11.74 22.19
C ARG A 68 0.02 12.53 21.06
N SER A 69 0.79 12.89 20.04
CA SER A 69 0.28 13.57 18.83
C SER A 69 -0.66 12.68 18.04
N ASP A 70 -0.35 11.38 17.89
CA ASP A 70 -1.20 10.42 17.17
C ASP A 70 -2.54 10.23 17.92
N ILE A 71 -2.48 10.08 19.24
CA ILE A 71 -3.69 10.00 20.07
C ILE A 71 -4.53 11.28 19.90
N ALA A 72 -3.89 12.46 19.91
CA ALA A 72 -4.59 13.72 19.69
C ALA A 72 -5.22 13.81 18.29
N ALA A 73 -4.51 13.33 17.25
CA ALA A 73 -5.03 13.25 15.88
C ALA A 73 -6.25 12.32 15.80
N LEU A 74 -6.17 11.09 16.35
CA LEU A 74 -7.28 10.14 16.40
C LEU A 74 -8.50 10.72 17.13
N MET A 75 -8.29 11.37 18.28
CA MET A 75 -9.37 12.02 19.04
C MET A 75 -9.94 13.24 18.33
N GLY A 76 -9.15 13.93 17.52
CA GLY A 76 -9.55 15.08 16.71
C GLY A 76 -10.23 14.72 15.38
N ALA A 77 -10.14 13.48 14.93
CA ALA A 77 -10.77 13.00 13.69
C ALA A 77 -12.29 12.97 13.79
N ASP A 78 -12.96 13.09 12.66
CA ASP A 78 -14.40 12.85 12.54
C ASP A 78 -14.68 11.38 12.21
N VAL A 79 -13.78 10.74 11.43
CA VAL A 79 -13.77 9.30 11.13
C VAL A 79 -12.36 8.77 11.30
N VAL A 80 -12.22 7.58 11.88
CA VAL A 80 -10.94 6.84 11.98
C VAL A 80 -11.02 5.57 11.16
N LEU A 81 -10.01 5.34 10.33
CA LEU A 81 -9.87 4.14 9.51
C LEU A 81 -8.59 3.39 9.88
N TYR A 82 -8.67 2.07 9.97
CA TYR A 82 -7.52 1.21 10.22
C TYR A 82 -7.60 -0.06 9.36
N SER A 83 -6.49 -0.80 9.23
CA SER A 83 -6.48 -2.01 8.40
C SER A 83 -7.38 -3.09 9.00
N GLY A 84 -7.16 -3.44 10.25
CA GLY A 84 -7.84 -4.57 10.91
C GLY A 84 -7.01 -5.83 10.95
N LEU A 85 -7.64 -6.97 11.25
CA LEU A 85 -7.02 -8.30 11.33
C LEU A 85 -5.76 -8.33 12.23
N LEU A 86 -5.73 -7.52 13.26
CA LEU A 86 -4.63 -7.36 14.23
C LEU A 86 -3.33 -6.78 13.65
N LEU A 87 -3.33 -6.19 12.45
CA LEU A 87 -2.16 -5.50 11.92
C LEU A 87 -1.66 -4.43 12.92
N GLU A 88 -2.55 -3.61 13.41
CA GLU A 88 -2.27 -2.54 14.36
C GLU A 88 -2.41 -3.01 15.84
N GLY A 89 -1.92 -4.21 16.14
CA GLY A 89 -2.15 -4.80 17.47
C GLY A 89 -1.76 -3.90 18.64
N LYS A 90 -0.66 -3.13 18.52
CA LYS A 90 -0.21 -2.16 19.54
C LYS A 90 -1.09 -0.92 19.66
N MET A 91 -1.99 -0.66 18.70
CA MET A 91 -2.88 0.50 18.70
C MET A 91 -4.30 0.15 19.16
N THR A 92 -4.63 -1.13 19.31
CA THR A 92 -5.99 -1.63 19.62
C THR A 92 -6.64 -0.89 20.79
N ASP A 93 -5.95 -0.74 21.92
CA ASP A 93 -6.49 -0.04 23.09
C ASP A 93 -6.85 1.43 22.81
N ALA A 94 -6.10 2.10 21.94
CA ALA A 94 -6.38 3.48 21.57
C ALA A 94 -7.58 3.56 20.62
N LEU A 95 -7.66 2.68 19.63
CA LEU A 95 -8.79 2.59 18.69
C LEU A 95 -10.11 2.31 19.45
N VAL A 96 -10.08 1.36 20.38
CA VAL A 96 -11.23 1.06 21.26
C VAL A 96 -11.64 2.29 22.08
N ARG A 97 -10.68 3.03 22.63
CA ARG A 97 -11.00 4.27 23.40
C ARG A 97 -11.62 5.34 22.52
N VAL A 98 -11.15 5.52 21.29
CA VAL A 98 -11.71 6.47 20.33
C VAL A 98 -13.15 6.07 19.97
N ALA A 99 -13.40 4.78 19.71
CA ALA A 99 -14.74 4.23 19.44
C ALA A 99 -15.67 4.44 20.64
N ASN A 100 -15.20 4.17 21.87
CA ASN A 100 -15.97 4.38 23.11
C ASN A 100 -16.27 5.86 23.40
N ALA A 101 -15.49 6.78 22.82
CA ALA A 101 -15.79 8.22 22.84
C ALA A 101 -16.88 8.62 21.82
N GLY A 102 -17.50 7.65 21.13
CA GLY A 102 -18.61 7.84 20.20
C GLY A 102 -18.17 8.24 18.78
N LYS A 103 -16.90 8.05 18.43
CA LYS A 103 -16.40 8.35 17.09
C LYS A 103 -16.52 7.12 16.18
N PRO A 104 -16.86 7.30 14.88
CA PRO A 104 -16.79 6.25 13.89
C PRO A 104 -15.34 5.75 13.73
N VAL A 105 -15.14 4.46 13.99
CA VAL A 105 -13.85 3.75 13.85
C VAL A 105 -14.11 2.48 13.04
N TYR A 106 -13.55 2.37 11.84
CA TYR A 106 -13.81 1.25 10.92
C TYR A 106 -12.52 0.55 10.52
N ALA A 107 -12.51 -0.78 10.60
CA ALA A 107 -11.51 -1.59 9.93
C ALA A 107 -11.92 -1.76 8.45
N VAL A 108 -11.02 -1.40 7.52
CA VAL A 108 -11.36 -1.52 6.08
C VAL A 108 -11.53 -2.97 5.65
N THR A 109 -10.86 -3.90 6.36
CA THR A 109 -10.97 -5.35 6.11
C THR A 109 -12.27 -5.97 6.58
N GLU A 110 -13.13 -5.26 7.34
CA GLU A 110 -14.48 -5.74 7.67
C GLU A 110 -15.40 -5.90 6.44
N ALA A 111 -15.01 -5.31 5.31
CA ALA A 111 -15.71 -5.48 4.04
C ALA A 111 -15.42 -6.84 3.35
N LEU A 112 -14.46 -7.62 3.86
CA LEU A 112 -14.04 -8.88 3.26
C LEU A 112 -14.78 -10.07 3.86
N ASP A 113 -15.10 -11.04 3.03
CA ASP A 113 -15.65 -12.32 3.49
C ASP A 113 -14.54 -13.16 4.14
N GLU A 114 -14.84 -13.84 5.24
CA GLU A 114 -13.89 -14.74 5.91
C GLU A 114 -13.31 -15.81 4.97
N ALA A 115 -14.11 -16.25 3.98
CA ALA A 115 -13.68 -17.23 2.98
C ALA A 115 -12.56 -16.72 2.07
N ASP A 116 -12.36 -15.41 1.97
CA ASP A 116 -11.29 -14.77 1.19
C ASP A 116 -10.01 -14.61 2.00
N LEU A 117 -10.09 -14.71 3.33
CA LEU A 117 -8.97 -14.50 4.22
C LEU A 117 -8.08 -15.75 4.32
N LEU A 118 -6.79 -15.53 4.52
CA LEU A 118 -5.81 -16.57 4.76
C LEU A 118 -5.64 -16.77 6.27
N GLU A 119 -5.71 -18.03 6.73
CA GLU A 119 -5.39 -18.45 8.08
C GLU A 119 -4.16 -19.36 8.04
N PRO A 120 -2.93 -18.85 8.07
CA PRO A 120 -1.72 -19.65 8.03
C PRO A 120 -1.56 -20.51 9.30
N GLU A 121 -1.09 -21.76 9.15
CA GLU A 121 -0.92 -22.71 10.28
C GLU A 121 -0.09 -22.14 11.44
N GLN A 122 0.98 -21.36 11.13
CA GLN A 122 1.83 -20.71 12.14
C GLN A 122 1.15 -19.52 12.82
N PHE A 123 -0.02 -19.11 12.36
CA PHE A 123 -0.83 -18.02 12.90
C PHE A 123 -2.25 -18.47 13.22
N ALA A 124 -2.38 -19.74 13.60
CA ALA A 124 -3.65 -20.43 13.81
C ALA A 124 -4.61 -19.64 14.72
N GLY A 125 -5.85 -19.52 14.30
CA GLY A 125 -6.89 -18.72 14.97
C GLY A 125 -6.83 -17.23 14.68
N GLN A 126 -5.98 -16.80 13.77
CA GLN A 126 -5.89 -15.39 13.30
C GLN A 126 -5.68 -15.37 11.80
N TYR A 127 -6.23 -14.35 11.15
CA TYR A 127 -6.06 -14.13 9.72
C TYR A 127 -4.78 -13.33 9.42
N ASP A 128 -4.18 -13.63 8.28
CA ASP A 128 -3.11 -12.81 7.71
C ASP A 128 -3.65 -11.40 7.38
N PRO A 129 -3.10 -10.32 7.94
CA PRO A 129 -3.64 -8.97 7.74
C PRO A 129 -3.25 -8.32 6.41
N HIS A 130 -2.30 -8.89 5.65
CA HIS A 130 -1.67 -8.25 4.47
C HIS A 130 -2.52 -8.36 3.20
N VAL A 131 -3.83 -8.13 3.33
CA VAL A 131 -4.84 -8.28 2.25
C VAL A 131 -4.58 -7.37 1.05
N TRP A 132 -3.93 -6.22 1.25
CA TRP A 132 -3.60 -5.27 0.19
C TRP A 132 -2.59 -5.80 -0.83
N MET A 133 -1.97 -6.93 -0.58
CA MET A 133 -1.07 -7.59 -1.52
C MET A 133 -1.79 -8.28 -2.68
N ASP A 134 -3.10 -8.46 -2.59
CA ASP A 134 -3.99 -8.91 -3.67
C ASP A 134 -4.86 -7.74 -4.12
N ALA A 135 -4.59 -7.18 -5.31
CA ALA A 135 -5.32 -6.02 -5.83
C ALA A 135 -6.81 -6.30 -6.04
N GLY A 136 -7.17 -7.55 -6.41
CA GLY A 136 -8.56 -7.96 -6.55
C GLY A 136 -9.29 -8.02 -5.21
N LEU A 137 -8.62 -8.48 -4.15
CA LEU A 137 -9.16 -8.48 -2.81
C LEU A 137 -9.25 -7.07 -2.22
N TRP A 138 -8.22 -6.23 -2.45
CA TRP A 138 -8.23 -4.82 -2.05
C TRP A 138 -9.36 -4.02 -2.69
N ALA A 139 -9.76 -4.34 -3.92
CA ALA A 139 -10.91 -3.72 -4.58
C ALA A 139 -12.22 -3.87 -3.78
N LYS A 140 -12.42 -4.97 -3.04
CA LYS A 140 -13.61 -5.14 -2.17
C LYS A 140 -13.62 -4.14 -1.01
N THR A 141 -12.43 -3.74 -0.49
CA THR A 141 -12.36 -2.71 0.56
C THR A 141 -12.75 -1.32 0.05
N VAL A 142 -12.56 -1.04 -1.26
CA VAL A 142 -13.01 0.20 -1.90
C VAL A 142 -14.53 0.29 -1.84
N GLU A 143 -15.23 -0.80 -2.19
CA GLU A 143 -16.70 -0.86 -2.15
C GLU A 143 -17.22 -0.72 -0.73
N GLY A 144 -16.61 -1.42 0.23
CA GLY A 144 -16.97 -1.31 1.65
C GLY A 144 -16.78 0.09 2.21
N LEU A 145 -15.65 0.74 1.90
CA LEU A 145 -15.40 2.11 2.36
C LEU A 145 -16.34 3.12 1.70
N ARG A 146 -16.65 2.98 0.40
CA ARG A 146 -17.67 3.79 -0.29
C ARG A 146 -19.00 3.75 0.47
N ASP A 147 -19.45 2.56 0.83
CA ASP A 147 -20.73 2.37 1.51
C ASP A 147 -20.70 2.98 2.93
N ARG A 148 -19.63 2.78 3.69
CA ARG A 148 -19.46 3.38 5.02
C ARG A 148 -19.41 4.90 4.98
N LEU A 149 -18.71 5.50 4.01
CA LEU A 149 -18.67 6.95 3.87
C LEU A 149 -20.01 7.50 3.40
N SER A 150 -20.77 6.78 2.55
CA SER A 150 -22.11 7.17 2.14
C SER A 150 -23.13 7.12 3.29
N GLU A 151 -22.97 6.18 4.23
CA GLU A 151 -23.75 6.15 5.48
C GLU A 151 -23.41 7.32 6.40
N TYR A 152 -22.12 7.65 6.52
CA TYR A 152 -21.64 8.72 7.39
C TYR A 152 -21.98 10.13 6.85
N ASP A 153 -21.77 10.36 5.56
CA ASP A 153 -22.01 11.62 4.84
C ASP A 153 -22.87 11.37 3.60
N PRO A 154 -24.21 11.27 3.75
CA PRO A 154 -25.11 10.97 2.64
C PRO A 154 -25.07 12.01 1.50
N GLU A 155 -24.70 13.26 1.79
CA GLU A 155 -24.56 14.31 0.78
C GLU A 155 -23.38 14.05 -0.17
N GLY A 156 -22.37 13.28 0.27
CA GLY A 156 -21.22 12.87 -0.51
C GLY A 156 -21.41 11.60 -1.34
N ALA A 157 -22.53 10.87 -1.18
CA ALA A 157 -22.72 9.52 -1.72
C ALA A 157 -22.47 9.40 -3.23
N GLU A 158 -22.93 10.35 -4.04
CA GLU A 158 -22.68 10.37 -5.49
C GLU A 158 -21.19 10.55 -5.82
N THR A 159 -20.49 11.39 -5.04
CA THR A 159 -19.05 11.61 -5.20
C THR A 159 -18.28 10.34 -4.85
N TYR A 160 -18.60 9.68 -3.72
CA TYR A 160 -17.96 8.43 -3.31
C TYR A 160 -18.18 7.31 -4.31
N ALA A 161 -19.40 7.20 -4.87
CA ALA A 161 -19.72 6.22 -5.91
C ALA A 161 -18.89 6.44 -7.17
N ALA A 162 -18.81 7.69 -7.67
CA ALA A 162 -18.03 8.04 -8.85
C ALA A 162 -16.51 7.81 -8.65
N ASN A 163 -15.99 8.20 -7.50
CA ASN A 163 -14.59 8.03 -7.14
C ASN A 163 -14.22 6.53 -7.00
N ALA A 164 -15.06 5.77 -6.30
CA ALA A 164 -14.88 4.33 -6.16
C ALA A 164 -14.86 3.63 -7.52
N GLU A 165 -15.82 3.97 -8.42
CA GLU A 165 -15.85 3.39 -9.77
C GLU A 165 -14.56 3.69 -10.56
N ALA A 166 -14.05 4.92 -10.48
CA ALA A 166 -12.80 5.29 -11.13
C ALA A 166 -11.62 4.48 -10.57
N TYR A 167 -11.51 4.42 -9.25
CA TYR A 167 -10.40 3.72 -8.59
C TYR A 167 -10.45 2.20 -8.81
N LEU A 168 -11.63 1.59 -8.83
CA LEU A 168 -11.81 0.18 -9.17
C LEU A 168 -11.33 -0.16 -10.59
N LYS A 169 -11.47 0.75 -11.55
CA LYS A 169 -10.92 0.57 -12.90
C LYS A 169 -9.39 0.56 -12.90
N GLU A 170 -8.77 1.45 -12.13
CA GLU A 170 -7.30 1.50 -11.97
C GLU A 170 -6.78 0.23 -11.28
N LEU A 171 -7.48 -0.26 -10.23
CA LEU A 171 -7.12 -1.50 -9.56
C LEU A 171 -7.24 -2.73 -10.47
N ALA A 172 -8.26 -2.78 -11.32
CA ALA A 172 -8.42 -3.87 -12.28
C ALA A 172 -7.31 -3.86 -13.35
N GLU A 173 -6.87 -2.68 -13.80
CA GLU A 173 -5.74 -2.53 -14.72
C GLU A 173 -4.43 -2.98 -14.06
N LEU A 174 -4.22 -2.57 -12.80
CA LEU A 174 -3.07 -2.98 -12.00
C LEU A 174 -3.04 -4.50 -11.79
N ASP A 175 -4.16 -5.12 -11.37
CA ASP A 175 -4.27 -6.58 -11.21
C ASP A 175 -3.90 -7.32 -12.50
N GLY A 176 -4.44 -6.86 -13.63
CA GLY A 176 -4.10 -7.39 -14.96
C GLY A 176 -2.63 -7.24 -15.31
N TYR A 177 -2.01 -6.14 -14.92
CA TYR A 177 -0.57 -5.92 -15.11
C TYR A 177 0.25 -6.89 -14.24
N VAL A 178 -0.05 -6.98 -12.95
CA VAL A 178 0.67 -7.86 -12.02
C VAL A 178 0.60 -9.31 -12.49
N ARG A 179 -0.60 -9.81 -12.84
CA ARG A 179 -0.78 -11.17 -13.39
C ARG A 179 0.09 -11.41 -14.62
N ARG A 180 0.14 -10.43 -15.51
CA ARG A 180 0.91 -10.55 -16.76
C ARG A 180 2.41 -10.62 -16.49
N VAL A 181 2.98 -9.70 -15.68
CA VAL A 181 4.43 -9.66 -15.47
C VAL A 181 4.92 -10.82 -14.59
N ILE A 182 4.19 -11.16 -13.53
CA ILE A 182 4.51 -12.32 -12.68
C ILE A 182 4.35 -13.62 -13.46
N GLY A 183 3.37 -13.72 -14.34
CA GLY A 183 3.18 -14.86 -15.22
C GLY A 183 4.34 -15.15 -16.18
N THR A 184 5.24 -14.18 -16.43
CA THR A 184 6.44 -14.37 -17.25
C THR A 184 7.59 -15.05 -16.50
N ILE A 185 7.54 -15.13 -15.18
CA ILE A 185 8.58 -15.79 -14.37
C ILE A 185 8.58 -17.29 -14.72
N PRO A 186 9.75 -17.90 -15.00
CA PRO A 186 9.84 -19.34 -15.21
C PRO A 186 9.29 -20.11 -14.00
N GLU A 187 8.52 -21.16 -14.23
CA GLU A 187 7.82 -21.91 -13.18
C GLU A 187 8.76 -22.38 -12.05
N ALA A 188 9.95 -22.87 -12.40
CA ALA A 188 10.94 -23.30 -11.42
C ALA A 188 11.45 -22.15 -10.52
N ALA A 189 11.39 -20.90 -10.99
CA ALA A 189 11.85 -19.70 -10.27
C ALA A 189 10.72 -18.97 -9.52
N ARG A 190 9.48 -19.48 -9.52
CA ARG A 190 8.33 -18.88 -8.84
C ARG A 190 8.37 -19.08 -7.33
N VAL A 191 9.51 -18.77 -6.72
CA VAL A 191 9.71 -18.78 -5.26
C VAL A 191 10.19 -17.41 -4.83
N MET A 192 9.43 -16.77 -3.97
CA MET A 192 9.70 -15.43 -3.44
C MET A 192 10.07 -15.54 -1.96
N VAL A 193 11.28 -15.11 -1.60
CA VAL A 193 11.76 -15.09 -0.21
C VAL A 193 11.93 -13.66 0.25
N THR A 194 11.28 -13.29 1.37
CA THR A 194 11.16 -11.94 1.91
C THR A 194 11.64 -11.85 3.36
N ALA A 195 11.83 -10.63 3.87
CA ALA A 195 12.27 -10.42 5.24
C ALA A 195 11.22 -10.84 6.28
N HIS A 196 9.92 -10.63 6.00
CA HIS A 196 8.82 -11.17 6.80
C HIS A 196 7.68 -11.69 5.89
N ASP A 197 6.71 -12.35 6.47
CA ASP A 197 5.68 -13.12 5.73
C ASP A 197 4.46 -12.24 5.39
N ALA A 198 4.68 -11.17 4.60
CA ALA A 198 3.65 -10.20 4.21
C ALA A 198 3.06 -10.45 2.81
N PHE A 199 3.57 -11.41 2.05
CA PHE A 199 3.24 -11.55 0.62
C PHE A 199 2.39 -12.78 0.31
N ASN A 200 1.76 -13.42 1.30
CA ASN A 200 0.96 -14.63 1.08
C ASN A 200 -0.23 -14.41 0.15
N TYR A 201 -0.94 -13.27 0.30
CA TYR A 201 -2.01 -12.90 -0.63
C TYR A 201 -1.49 -12.64 -2.04
N PHE A 202 -0.32 -12.02 -2.17
CA PHE A 202 0.35 -11.84 -3.47
C PHE A 202 0.69 -13.20 -4.10
N GLY A 203 1.25 -14.10 -3.32
CA GLY A 203 1.56 -15.48 -3.78
C GLY A 203 0.31 -16.21 -4.25
N ARG A 204 -0.77 -16.17 -3.47
CA ARG A 204 -2.07 -16.77 -3.82
C ARG A 204 -2.65 -16.19 -5.10
N ALA A 205 -2.68 -14.85 -5.20
CA ALA A 205 -3.31 -14.16 -6.33
C ALA A 205 -2.56 -14.34 -7.65
N TYR A 206 -1.22 -14.38 -7.59
CA TYR A 206 -0.38 -14.30 -8.79
C TYR A 206 0.48 -15.55 -9.06
N GLY A 207 0.34 -16.59 -8.23
CA GLY A 207 0.96 -17.90 -8.48
C GLY A 207 2.44 -17.99 -8.12
N LEU A 208 2.83 -17.43 -6.97
CA LEU A 208 4.17 -17.53 -6.39
C LEU A 208 4.12 -18.34 -5.08
N GLU A 209 5.13 -19.16 -4.86
CA GLU A 209 5.42 -19.72 -3.54
C GLU A 209 6.11 -18.63 -2.70
N VAL A 210 5.53 -18.22 -1.59
CA VAL A 210 6.08 -17.17 -0.72
C VAL A 210 6.65 -17.80 0.56
N ARG A 211 7.79 -17.29 1.01
CA ARG A 211 8.44 -17.66 2.27
C ARG A 211 9.00 -16.41 2.94
N GLY A 212 8.44 -16.04 4.09
CA GLY A 212 9.01 -15.03 4.97
C GLY A 212 10.10 -15.62 5.88
N ILE A 213 11.12 -14.84 6.19
CA ILE A 213 12.12 -15.23 7.21
C ILE A 213 11.53 -15.04 8.61
N GLN A 214 10.89 -13.89 8.86
CA GLN A 214 10.05 -13.67 10.05
C GLN A 214 8.61 -14.09 9.72
N GLY A 215 7.82 -14.37 10.77
CA GLY A 215 6.41 -14.71 10.61
C GLY A 215 5.56 -13.52 10.13
N ILE A 216 4.23 -13.74 10.11
CA ILE A 216 3.20 -12.76 9.74
C ILE A 216 3.37 -11.45 10.52
N SER A 217 3.58 -11.53 11.83
CA SER A 217 3.91 -10.36 12.65
C SER A 217 5.43 -10.26 12.84
N THR A 218 5.96 -9.06 12.63
CA THR A 218 7.37 -8.72 12.84
C THR A 218 7.79 -8.73 14.32
N GLU A 219 6.86 -8.94 15.26
CA GLU A 219 7.16 -9.16 16.68
C GLU A 219 7.96 -10.44 16.92
N SER A 220 7.76 -11.45 16.08
CA SER A 220 8.49 -12.71 16.14
C SER A 220 9.85 -12.57 15.44
N GLN A 221 10.89 -13.17 16.05
CA GLN A 221 12.21 -13.23 15.40
C GLN A 221 12.36 -14.57 14.68
N ALA A 222 13.06 -14.54 13.55
CA ALA A 222 13.40 -15.77 12.82
C ALA A 222 14.28 -16.68 13.67
N GLY A 223 13.93 -17.95 13.74
CA GLY A 223 14.74 -18.99 14.37
C GLY A 223 15.91 -19.40 13.47
N LEU A 224 17.02 -19.85 14.06
CA LEU A 224 18.18 -20.33 13.31
C LEU A 224 17.80 -21.50 12.37
N ARG A 225 16.91 -22.39 12.80
CA ARG A 225 16.47 -23.53 12.00
C ARG A 225 15.67 -23.10 10.75
N GLU A 226 14.87 -22.05 10.86
CA GLU A 226 14.15 -21.50 9.72
C GLU A 226 15.12 -20.90 8.70
N ILE A 227 16.13 -20.16 9.16
CA ILE A 227 17.18 -19.64 8.28
C ILE A 227 17.91 -20.77 7.57
N GLU A 228 18.29 -21.83 8.27
CA GLU A 228 18.95 -23.01 7.67
C GLU A 228 18.07 -23.73 6.64
N ALA A 229 16.79 -23.88 6.93
CA ALA A 229 15.82 -24.49 6.02
C ALA A 229 15.63 -23.64 4.74
N LEU A 230 15.53 -22.31 4.89
CA LEU A 230 15.44 -21.39 3.76
C LEU A 230 16.72 -21.40 2.92
N VAL A 231 17.91 -21.47 3.51
CA VAL A 231 19.16 -21.66 2.77
C VAL A 231 19.12 -22.96 1.96
N GLY A 232 18.60 -24.04 2.54
CA GLY A 232 18.36 -25.32 1.83
C GLY A 232 17.45 -25.12 0.62
N LEU A 233 16.30 -24.49 0.81
CA LEU A 233 15.34 -24.19 -0.25
C LEU A 233 15.95 -23.38 -1.41
N LEU A 234 16.69 -22.30 -1.07
CA LEU A 234 17.35 -21.45 -2.07
C LEU A 234 18.31 -22.24 -2.96
N VAL A 235 19.11 -23.11 -2.35
CA VAL A 235 20.08 -23.96 -3.06
C VAL A 235 19.39 -25.03 -3.90
N GLU A 236 18.45 -25.77 -3.31
CA GLU A 236 17.75 -26.90 -3.96
C GLU A 236 16.88 -26.45 -5.14
N ARG A 237 16.20 -25.31 -4.99
CA ARG A 237 15.31 -24.75 -6.02
C ARG A 237 16.04 -23.81 -6.98
N GLY A 238 17.32 -23.49 -6.73
CA GLY A 238 18.07 -22.55 -7.55
C GLY A 238 17.50 -21.14 -7.57
N VAL A 239 16.92 -20.68 -6.44
CA VAL A 239 16.28 -19.37 -6.35
C VAL A 239 17.32 -18.26 -6.52
N PRO A 240 17.17 -17.36 -7.51
CA PRO A 240 18.23 -16.42 -7.88
C PRO A 240 18.28 -15.17 -6.98
N ALA A 241 17.17 -14.81 -6.35
CA ALA A 241 17.06 -13.56 -5.59
C ALA A 241 16.19 -13.71 -4.34
N VAL A 242 16.49 -12.89 -3.32
CA VAL A 242 15.67 -12.65 -2.12
C VAL A 242 15.38 -11.16 -2.00
N PHE A 243 14.34 -10.77 -1.25
CA PHE A 243 13.86 -9.40 -1.26
C PHE A 243 13.88 -8.78 0.13
N ALA A 244 14.55 -7.62 0.23
CA ALA A 244 14.43 -6.74 1.38
C ALA A 244 13.12 -5.95 1.35
N GLU A 245 12.70 -5.45 2.48
CA GLU A 245 11.49 -4.64 2.64
C GLU A 245 11.83 -3.28 3.24
N THR A 246 10.98 -2.28 2.97
CA THR A 246 11.23 -0.91 3.45
C THR A 246 10.99 -0.76 4.96
N SER A 247 10.10 -1.57 5.54
CA SER A 247 9.69 -1.54 6.96
C SER A 247 10.45 -2.52 7.86
N VAL A 248 11.24 -3.46 7.29
CA VAL A 248 11.90 -4.55 8.03
C VAL A 248 13.40 -4.57 7.78
N SER A 249 14.19 -4.95 8.81
CA SER A 249 15.64 -5.07 8.69
C SER A 249 16.08 -6.19 7.75
N ASP A 250 17.05 -5.91 6.87
CA ASP A 250 17.64 -6.86 5.91
C ASP A 250 18.71 -7.80 6.52
N ARG A 251 18.94 -7.74 7.82
CA ARG A 251 20.02 -8.51 8.50
C ARG A 251 19.92 -10.01 8.26
N ASN A 252 18.73 -10.57 8.38
CA ASN A 252 18.51 -12.00 8.22
C ASN A 252 18.62 -12.43 6.75
N LEU A 253 18.25 -11.56 5.80
CA LEU A 253 18.45 -11.78 4.36
C LEU A 253 19.94 -11.90 4.00
N ARG A 254 20.79 -11.07 4.60
CA ARG A 254 22.24 -11.19 4.40
C ARG A 254 22.78 -12.52 4.88
N ALA A 255 22.30 -13.02 6.02
CA ALA A 255 22.67 -14.35 6.52
C ALA A 255 22.21 -15.47 5.56
N LEU A 256 21.04 -15.35 4.92
CA LEU A 256 20.59 -16.29 3.88
C LEU A 256 21.52 -16.27 2.66
N ILE A 257 21.87 -15.09 2.16
CA ILE A 257 22.76 -14.93 1.00
C ILE A 257 24.14 -15.55 1.28
N GLU A 258 24.72 -15.27 2.46
CA GLU A 258 26.00 -15.84 2.88
C GLU A 258 25.92 -17.36 3.05
N GLY A 259 24.81 -17.88 3.64
CA GLY A 259 24.58 -19.31 3.80
C GLY A 259 24.42 -20.05 2.47
N ALA A 260 23.75 -19.47 1.49
CA ALA A 260 23.61 -20.02 0.14
C ALA A 260 24.97 -20.01 -0.61
N ALA A 261 25.72 -18.91 -0.50
CA ALA A 261 27.05 -18.78 -1.08
C ALA A 261 28.03 -19.83 -0.53
N ALA A 262 27.99 -20.11 0.79
CA ALA A 262 28.80 -21.15 1.45
C ALA A 262 28.46 -22.56 0.92
N ARG A 263 27.25 -22.77 0.34
CA ARG A 263 26.84 -24.02 -0.34
C ARG A 263 27.00 -23.97 -1.86
N GLY A 264 27.70 -22.94 -2.40
CA GLY A 264 28.03 -22.80 -3.80
C GLY A 264 26.91 -22.24 -4.67
N HIS A 265 25.83 -21.68 -4.07
CA HIS A 265 24.74 -21.05 -4.78
C HIS A 265 24.76 -19.53 -4.62
N ARG A 266 24.78 -18.81 -5.76
CA ARG A 266 24.74 -17.35 -5.77
C ARG A 266 23.31 -16.87 -5.70
N VAL A 267 22.96 -16.16 -4.62
CA VAL A 267 21.70 -15.45 -4.45
C VAL A 267 21.99 -13.96 -4.42
N VAL A 268 21.17 -13.16 -5.08
CA VAL A 268 21.30 -11.70 -5.05
C VAL A 268 20.20 -11.07 -4.20
N LEU A 269 20.48 -9.91 -3.63
CA LEU A 269 19.45 -9.09 -3.00
C LEU A 269 18.74 -8.31 -4.10
N GLY A 270 17.45 -8.58 -4.29
CA GLY A 270 16.59 -7.86 -5.22
C GLY A 270 16.33 -6.42 -4.77
N ALA A 271 15.56 -5.68 -5.57
CA ALA A 271 15.12 -4.35 -5.17
C ALA A 271 14.32 -4.43 -3.85
N LYS A 272 14.35 -3.36 -3.06
CA LYS A 272 13.51 -3.26 -1.87
C LYS A 272 12.03 -3.25 -2.26
N LEU A 273 11.24 -4.07 -1.60
CA LEU A 273 9.80 -4.10 -1.76
C LEU A 273 9.11 -3.27 -0.69
N PHE A 274 7.94 -2.78 -1.04
CA PHE A 274 7.02 -2.15 -0.12
C PHE A 274 6.08 -3.22 0.44
N SER A 275 6.14 -3.48 1.73
CA SER A 275 5.23 -4.42 2.42
C SER A 275 4.21 -3.67 3.25
N ASP A 276 4.53 -3.37 4.51
CA ASP A 276 3.63 -2.69 5.46
C ASP A 276 3.59 -1.18 5.29
N ALA A 277 4.53 -0.62 4.56
CA ALA A 277 4.60 0.80 4.26
C ALA A 277 4.80 1.03 2.76
N MET A 278 4.13 2.04 2.23
CA MET A 278 4.32 2.52 0.86
C MET A 278 5.56 3.41 0.74
N GLY A 279 5.85 3.90 -0.45
CA GLY A 279 6.90 4.87 -0.70
C GLY A 279 6.60 6.26 -0.10
N ALA A 280 7.53 7.20 -0.29
CA ALA A 280 7.42 8.55 0.24
C ALA A 280 6.14 9.25 -0.25
N PRO A 281 5.47 10.03 0.61
CA PRO A 281 4.31 10.81 0.21
C PRO A 281 4.61 11.73 -0.97
N GLY A 282 3.71 11.77 -1.96
CA GLY A 282 3.85 12.60 -3.17
C GLY A 282 4.69 11.95 -4.28
N THR A 283 5.26 10.76 -4.06
CA THR A 283 5.85 9.94 -5.12
C THR A 283 4.81 8.98 -5.70
N TYR A 284 5.10 8.38 -6.85
CA TYR A 284 4.24 7.35 -7.44
C TYR A 284 4.16 6.11 -6.54
N GLU A 285 5.28 5.66 -6.01
CA GLU A 285 5.37 4.54 -5.06
C GLU A 285 4.74 4.86 -3.70
N GLY A 286 4.45 6.12 -3.42
CA GLY A 286 3.66 6.60 -2.27
C GLY A 286 2.14 6.47 -2.47
N THR A 287 1.68 5.92 -3.59
CA THR A 287 0.30 5.49 -3.84
C THR A 287 0.21 3.96 -3.80
N TYR A 288 -0.97 3.41 -3.56
CA TYR A 288 -1.19 1.96 -3.60
C TYR A 288 -0.85 1.38 -4.99
N ILE A 289 -1.30 2.05 -6.05
CA ILE A 289 -1.02 1.65 -7.44
C ILE A 289 0.49 1.58 -7.68
N GLY A 290 1.22 2.65 -7.32
CA GLY A 290 2.67 2.72 -7.53
C GLY A 290 3.45 1.72 -6.68
N MET A 291 3.02 1.48 -5.44
CA MET A 291 3.59 0.48 -4.55
C MET A 291 3.53 -0.93 -5.16
N LEU A 292 2.34 -1.36 -5.60
CA LEU A 292 2.15 -2.72 -6.11
C LEU A 292 2.73 -2.89 -7.53
N ASP A 293 2.71 -1.84 -8.36
CA ASP A 293 3.42 -1.78 -9.65
C ASP A 293 4.93 -1.99 -9.45
N HIS A 294 5.53 -1.25 -8.50
CA HIS A 294 6.94 -1.41 -8.15
C HIS A 294 7.26 -2.85 -7.72
N ASN A 295 6.49 -3.38 -6.79
CA ASN A 295 6.69 -4.72 -6.25
C ASN A 295 6.63 -5.79 -7.36
N ALA A 296 5.59 -5.75 -8.18
CA ALA A 296 5.41 -6.71 -9.28
C ALA A 296 6.53 -6.62 -10.32
N THR A 297 6.91 -5.40 -10.70
CA THR A 297 8.00 -5.14 -11.64
C THR A 297 9.33 -5.67 -11.09
N ALA A 298 9.65 -5.35 -9.82
CA ALA A 298 10.88 -5.76 -9.17
C ALA A 298 10.99 -7.28 -9.03
N VAL A 299 9.91 -7.93 -8.58
CA VAL A 299 9.87 -9.40 -8.41
C VAL A 299 10.00 -10.10 -9.76
N ALA A 300 9.26 -9.66 -10.79
CA ALA A 300 9.34 -10.26 -12.11
C ALA A 300 10.77 -10.20 -12.66
N LEU A 301 11.40 -9.04 -12.65
CA LEU A 301 12.75 -8.85 -13.19
C LEU A 301 13.82 -9.64 -12.41
N ALA A 302 13.73 -9.69 -11.09
CA ALA A 302 14.71 -10.37 -10.23
C ALA A 302 14.61 -11.90 -10.33
N LEU A 303 13.41 -12.44 -10.56
CA LEU A 303 13.17 -13.88 -10.71
C LEU A 303 13.25 -14.37 -12.17
N GLY A 304 13.78 -13.54 -13.10
CA GLY A 304 14.05 -13.93 -14.47
C GLY A 304 12.86 -13.81 -15.42
N GLY A 305 11.79 -13.16 -14.99
CA GLY A 305 10.65 -12.78 -15.83
C GLY A 305 10.91 -11.50 -16.65
N GLU A 306 9.85 -10.99 -17.25
CA GLU A 306 9.86 -9.80 -18.09
C GLU A 306 8.85 -8.77 -17.57
N ALA A 307 9.31 -7.53 -17.40
CA ALA A 307 8.46 -6.38 -17.07
C ALA A 307 9.07 -5.10 -17.67
N PRO A 308 8.24 -4.09 -18.01
CA PRO A 308 8.76 -2.77 -18.35
C PRO A 308 9.52 -2.19 -17.15
N PRO A 309 10.79 -1.76 -17.28
CA PRO A 309 11.58 -1.28 -16.13
C PRO A 309 10.97 -0.07 -15.42
N ARG A 310 10.09 0.65 -16.09
CA ARG A 310 9.36 1.81 -15.56
C ARG A 310 7.91 1.52 -15.17
N GLY A 311 7.55 0.22 -15.04
CA GLY A 311 6.25 -0.23 -14.57
C GLY A 311 5.10 -0.07 -15.55
N LEU A 312 3.89 -0.17 -15.00
CA LEU A 312 2.62 -0.19 -15.74
C LEU A 312 2.43 1.04 -16.64
N HIS A 313 2.66 2.24 -16.13
CA HIS A 313 2.45 3.50 -16.84
C HIS A 313 3.74 4.29 -17.11
N GLY A 314 4.90 3.70 -16.86
CA GLY A 314 6.18 4.38 -17.06
C GLY A 314 6.53 5.41 -15.98
N HIS A 315 5.90 5.33 -14.81
CA HIS A 315 6.08 6.28 -13.71
C HIS A 315 7.14 5.89 -12.69
N LEU A 316 7.51 4.60 -12.61
CA LEU A 316 8.60 4.16 -11.73
C LEU A 316 9.92 4.84 -12.11
N ALA A 317 10.75 5.12 -11.13
CA ALA A 317 12.08 5.70 -11.33
C ALA A 317 13.00 4.81 -12.21
N GLY A 318 12.65 3.53 -12.31
CA GLY A 318 13.34 2.48 -13.05
C GLY A 318 13.77 1.37 -12.10
N VAL A 319 13.33 0.16 -12.39
CA VAL A 319 13.75 -1.04 -11.65
C VAL A 319 14.78 -1.76 -12.51
N GLU A 320 16.01 -1.88 -11.98
CA GLU A 320 17.08 -2.57 -12.68
C GLU A 320 16.97 -4.09 -12.48
N ARG A 321 17.34 -4.87 -13.54
CA ARG A 321 17.58 -6.30 -13.37
C ARG A 321 18.77 -6.49 -12.43
N THR A 322 18.57 -7.22 -11.36
CA THR A 322 19.66 -7.66 -10.47
C THR A 322 20.56 -8.64 -11.27
N GLN A 323 21.84 -8.32 -11.41
CA GLN A 323 22.84 -9.14 -12.13
C GLN A 323 23.52 -10.13 -11.20
#